data_3d1c390dee6b8f008980763ff29176ba
#
_entry.id   3d1c390dee6b8f008980763ff29176ba
#
_cell.length_a   1.000
_cell.length_b   1.000
_cell.length_c   1.000
_cell.angle_alpha   90.00
_cell.angle_beta   90.00
_cell.angle_gamma   90.00
#
_symmetry.space_group_name_H-M   'P 1'
#
loop_
_entity.id
_entity.type
_entity.pdbx_description
1 polymer ?
#
loop_
_entity_poly.entity_id
_entity_poly.type
_entity_poly.pdbx_seq_one_letter_code
_entity_poly.pdbx_strand_id
1 'polypeptide(L)'
;MKNIDYLLALTRIDEVNFVSCYIAHFLGAKKIICRLRNTEYSHRNATITAEQFGIDHVVYPERAAQQEIENLIREPSTIDLQEFKNGKVKMLGIQLDPSSPLIGRNVANIEQSNPYIPHKLAVINRGDITFIPHKDTKYKVNDIAYFVLPTTALNEIQSMAGKSPFKVKNIMIMGAGKLGRSLAKSLQEDYNVRIIEHNHTKAKKIGKKLSNTLVLDADGLDVDFLTSENIEEADCFIAATENEQTNILASLLVKHYGVKQVILHITTTNYFRAVRRIGIDAVVSKNISAVNEVLKLIRSDQQDLPVTRFEDIDIDAIELTVSTDCKYLRKRYTLEQLSEEYCIGFITRNN
;
A
#
# COMPACT_ATOMS: atom_id res chain seq x y z
N MET A 1 11.77 -23.44 24.06
CA MET A 1 11.79 -22.35 23.05
C MET A 1 13.18 -21.84 22.66
N LYS A 2 14.26 -22.31 23.25
CA LYS A 2 15.64 -21.86 22.93
C LYS A 2 16.08 -22.00 21.46
N ASN A 3 15.33 -22.75 20.63
CA ASN A 3 15.60 -22.95 19.20
C ASN A 3 14.59 -22.24 18.29
N ILE A 4 13.81 -21.29 18.80
CA ILE A 4 12.87 -20.53 18.02
C ILE A 4 13.49 -19.17 17.70
N ASP A 5 13.66 -18.87 16.41
CA ASP A 5 14.22 -17.60 15.97
C ASP A 5 13.22 -16.47 16.13
N TYR A 6 11.94 -16.68 15.76
CA TYR A 6 10.89 -15.69 15.88
C TYR A 6 9.64 -16.23 16.56
N LEU A 7 9.09 -15.46 17.52
CA LEU A 7 7.70 -15.59 17.93
C LEU A 7 6.87 -14.49 17.29
N LEU A 8 5.76 -14.86 16.68
CA LEU A 8 4.77 -13.93 16.11
C LEU A 8 3.48 -14.02 16.92
N ALA A 9 3.21 -13.04 17.79
CA ALA A 9 1.96 -12.96 18.55
C ALA A 9 0.97 -12.08 17.78
N LEU A 10 0.11 -12.71 16.96
CA LEU A 10 -0.75 -12.02 15.97
C LEU A 10 -2.25 -12.23 16.22
N THR A 11 -2.67 -12.55 17.43
CA THR A 11 -4.09 -12.73 17.76
C THR A 11 -4.86 -11.40 17.71
N ARG A 12 -6.18 -11.47 17.82
CA ARG A 12 -7.04 -10.28 17.85
C ARG A 12 -7.11 -9.58 19.20
N ILE A 13 -6.54 -10.18 20.25
CA ILE A 13 -6.64 -9.74 21.64
C ILE A 13 -5.26 -9.32 22.10
N ASP A 14 -5.08 -8.04 22.40
CA ASP A 14 -3.79 -7.44 22.78
C ASP A 14 -3.22 -8.09 24.04
N GLU A 15 -4.06 -8.37 25.05
CA GLU A 15 -3.65 -8.99 26.33
C GLU A 15 -3.12 -10.40 26.12
N VAL A 16 -3.75 -11.19 25.22
CA VAL A 16 -3.27 -12.53 24.85
C VAL A 16 -1.91 -12.44 24.18
N ASN A 17 -1.73 -11.45 23.30
CA ASN A 17 -0.47 -11.24 22.62
C ASN A 17 0.63 -10.84 23.63
N PHE A 18 0.35 -9.93 24.58
CA PHE A 18 1.30 -9.55 25.63
C PHE A 18 1.73 -10.75 26.46
N VAL A 19 0.77 -11.53 26.98
CA VAL A 19 1.08 -12.71 27.81
C VAL A 19 1.88 -13.75 27.01
N SER A 20 1.52 -13.97 25.75
CA SER A 20 2.27 -14.92 24.87
C SER A 20 3.70 -14.45 24.64
N CYS A 21 3.91 -13.16 24.39
CA CYS A 21 5.23 -12.56 24.23
C CYS A 21 6.08 -12.70 25.52
N TYR A 22 5.50 -12.37 26.67
CA TYR A 22 6.18 -12.48 27.96
C TYR A 22 6.64 -13.90 28.25
N ILE A 23 5.76 -14.89 28.05
CA ILE A 23 6.10 -16.31 28.25
C ILE A 23 7.21 -16.72 27.27
N ALA A 24 7.13 -16.31 26.01
CA ALA A 24 8.14 -16.66 25.01
C ALA A 24 9.51 -16.02 25.31
N HIS A 25 9.52 -14.78 25.74
CA HIS A 25 10.72 -14.09 26.21
C HIS A 25 11.39 -14.85 27.36
N PHE A 26 10.60 -15.22 28.38
CA PHE A 26 11.10 -15.98 29.52
C PHE A 26 11.63 -17.37 29.13
N LEU A 27 11.04 -18.01 28.10
CA LEU A 27 11.48 -19.29 27.58
C LEU A 27 12.65 -19.19 26.56
N GLY A 28 13.14 -17.97 26.27
CA GLY A 28 14.33 -17.72 25.46
C GLY A 28 14.08 -17.67 23.96
N ALA A 29 12.93 -17.18 23.50
CA ALA A 29 12.74 -16.82 22.10
C ALA A 29 13.70 -15.70 21.73
N LYS A 30 14.32 -15.76 20.53
CA LYS A 30 15.36 -14.80 20.13
C LYS A 30 14.80 -13.45 19.72
N LYS A 31 13.66 -13.45 19.01
CA LYS A 31 12.98 -12.27 18.52
C LYS A 31 11.48 -12.42 18.69
N ILE A 32 10.82 -11.35 19.10
CA ILE A 32 9.39 -11.34 19.38
C ILE A 32 8.73 -10.18 18.67
N ILE A 33 7.81 -10.50 17.75
CA ILE A 33 6.98 -9.54 17.02
C ILE A 33 5.55 -9.66 17.53
N CYS A 34 4.98 -8.54 17.97
CA CYS A 34 3.66 -8.47 18.58
C CYS A 34 2.73 -7.58 17.78
N ARG A 35 1.53 -8.07 17.45
CA ARG A 35 0.46 -7.25 16.92
C ARG A 35 -0.33 -6.62 18.05
N LEU A 36 -0.49 -5.29 18.01
CA LEU A 36 -1.34 -4.56 18.94
C LEU A 36 -2.36 -3.70 18.19
N ARG A 37 -3.52 -3.52 18.81
CA ARG A 37 -4.61 -2.65 18.29
C ARG A 37 -4.70 -1.34 19.08
N ASN A 38 -4.30 -1.36 20.35
CA ASN A 38 -4.32 -0.17 21.20
C ASN A 38 -2.96 0.54 21.12
N THR A 39 -2.95 1.73 20.51
CA THR A 39 -1.75 2.55 20.37
C THR A 39 -1.31 3.22 21.67
N GLU A 40 -2.11 3.16 22.74
CA GLU A 40 -1.72 3.70 24.04
C GLU A 40 -0.47 3.03 24.59
N TYR A 41 -0.25 1.75 24.27
CA TYR A 41 0.96 1.01 24.66
C TYR A 41 2.26 1.52 24.01
N SER A 42 2.16 2.37 22.97
CA SER A 42 3.33 3.00 22.34
C SER A 42 3.61 4.43 22.77
N HIS A 43 2.79 4.97 23.68
CA HIS A 43 3.04 6.31 24.21
C HIS A 43 4.22 6.33 25.20
N ARG A 44 5.04 7.38 25.14
CA ARG A 44 6.17 7.57 26.05
C ARG A 44 5.81 7.50 27.54
N ASN A 45 4.58 7.83 27.88
CA ASN A 45 4.05 7.82 29.25
C ASN A 45 3.14 6.61 29.51
N ALA A 46 3.23 5.55 28.69
CA ALA A 46 2.46 4.34 28.93
C ALA A 46 2.94 3.66 30.22
N THR A 47 2.00 3.29 31.08
CA THR A 47 2.31 2.52 32.30
C THR A 47 2.81 1.10 31.95
N ILE A 48 2.36 0.59 30.83
CA ILE A 48 2.71 -0.72 30.28
C ILE A 48 3.33 -0.49 28.93
N THR A 49 4.59 -0.91 28.74
CA THR A 49 5.30 -0.78 27.46
C THR A 49 5.63 -2.16 26.86
N ALA A 50 5.81 -2.20 25.57
CA ALA A 50 6.14 -3.45 24.86
C ALA A 50 7.45 -4.07 25.34
N GLU A 51 8.44 -3.24 25.67
CA GLU A 51 9.76 -3.68 26.14
C GLU A 51 9.68 -4.45 27.46
N GLN A 52 8.74 -4.07 28.36
CA GLN A 52 8.54 -4.77 29.64
C GLN A 52 8.09 -6.23 29.46
N PHE A 53 7.54 -6.55 28.29
CA PHE A 53 7.08 -7.89 27.90
C PHE A 53 8.07 -8.62 26.99
N GLY A 54 9.27 -8.07 26.81
CA GLY A 54 10.29 -8.65 25.95
C GLY A 54 9.94 -8.61 24.46
N ILE A 55 9.10 -7.64 24.04
CA ILE A 55 8.68 -7.46 22.66
C ILE A 55 9.72 -6.62 21.93
N ASP A 56 10.32 -7.16 20.88
CA ASP A 56 11.30 -6.45 20.06
C ASP A 56 10.64 -5.49 19.07
N HIS A 57 9.52 -5.93 18.47
CA HIS A 57 8.79 -5.12 17.48
C HIS A 57 7.28 -5.20 17.68
N VAL A 58 6.63 -4.05 17.56
CA VAL A 58 5.17 -3.94 17.59
C VAL A 58 4.65 -3.54 16.23
N VAL A 59 3.67 -4.28 15.73
CA VAL A 59 2.96 -4.00 14.48
C VAL A 59 1.53 -3.54 14.80
N TYR A 60 1.18 -2.37 14.29
CA TYR A 60 -0.17 -1.79 14.39
C TYR A 60 -0.84 -1.82 13.02
N PRO A 61 -1.80 -2.75 12.77
CA PRO A 61 -2.43 -2.89 11.44
C PRO A 61 -3.06 -1.61 10.89
N GLU A 62 -3.68 -0.83 11.76
CA GLU A 62 -4.29 0.44 11.38
C GLU A 62 -3.24 1.48 10.96
N ARG A 63 -2.06 1.49 11.59
CA ARG A 63 -0.95 2.38 11.23
C ARG A 63 -0.28 1.95 9.92
N ALA A 64 -0.12 0.64 9.72
CA ALA A 64 0.40 0.11 8.45
C ALA A 64 -0.52 0.49 7.27
N ALA A 65 -1.83 0.29 7.40
CA ALA A 65 -2.81 0.70 6.40
C ALA A 65 -2.85 2.23 6.19
N GLN A 66 -2.74 3.01 7.26
CA GLN A 66 -2.65 4.47 7.17
C GLN A 66 -1.47 4.90 6.32
N GLN A 67 -0.28 4.35 6.58
CA GLN A 67 0.94 4.68 5.85
C GLN A 67 0.82 4.34 4.35
N GLU A 68 0.21 3.21 4.04
CA GLU A 68 -0.05 2.78 2.66
C GLU A 68 -1.01 3.75 1.95
N ILE A 69 -2.12 4.14 2.60
CA ILE A 69 -3.07 5.12 2.06
C ILE A 69 -2.38 6.48 1.84
N GLU A 70 -1.58 6.95 2.80
CA GLU A 70 -0.83 8.21 2.65
C GLU A 70 0.14 8.18 1.47
N ASN A 71 0.81 7.06 1.23
CA ASN A 71 1.68 6.89 0.07
C ASN A 71 0.89 6.94 -1.25
N LEU A 72 -0.28 6.29 -1.31
CA LEU A 72 -1.17 6.35 -2.49
C LEU A 72 -1.71 7.76 -2.76
N ILE A 73 -1.98 8.56 -1.73
CA ILE A 73 -2.40 9.96 -1.87
C ILE A 73 -1.27 10.82 -2.44
N ARG A 74 -0.03 10.57 -2.01
CA ARG A 74 1.15 11.30 -2.53
C ARG A 74 1.45 10.98 -3.97
N GLU A 75 1.14 9.76 -4.42
CA GLU A 75 1.40 9.25 -5.76
C GLU A 75 0.09 8.79 -6.43
N PRO A 76 -0.81 9.74 -6.75
CA PRO A 76 -2.09 9.41 -7.36
C PRO A 76 -1.89 8.75 -8.74
N SER A 77 -2.87 8.00 -9.20
CA SER A 77 -2.84 7.18 -10.42
C SER A 77 -1.99 5.90 -10.32
N THR A 78 -1.51 5.55 -9.12
CA THR A 78 -0.91 4.24 -8.86
C THR A 78 -1.90 3.35 -8.09
N ILE A 79 -1.89 2.06 -8.40
CA ILE A 79 -2.71 1.06 -7.71
C ILE A 79 -1.96 0.49 -6.51
N ASP A 80 -0.67 0.23 -6.73
CA ASP A 80 0.27 -0.28 -5.75
C ASP A 80 1.56 0.51 -5.82
N LEU A 81 2.16 0.77 -4.67
CA LEU A 81 3.43 1.47 -4.58
C LEU A 81 4.31 0.81 -3.52
N GLN A 82 5.51 0.42 -3.95
CA GLN A 82 6.53 -0.10 -3.05
C GLN A 82 7.83 0.67 -3.22
N GLU A 83 8.48 0.97 -2.11
CA GLU A 83 9.73 1.71 -2.08
C GLU A 83 10.91 0.81 -1.71
N PHE A 84 12.00 0.97 -2.46
CA PHE A 84 13.28 0.29 -2.26
C PHE A 84 14.40 1.32 -2.08
N LYS A 85 15.52 0.89 -1.51
CA LYS A 85 16.70 1.76 -1.31
C LYS A 85 16.33 3.09 -0.63
N ASN A 86 15.57 3.04 0.46
CA ASN A 86 15.12 4.22 1.20
C ASN A 86 14.41 5.25 0.30
N GLY A 87 13.53 4.78 -0.57
CA GLY A 87 12.71 5.61 -1.45
C GLY A 87 13.38 6.09 -2.74
N LYS A 88 14.65 5.70 -3.02
CA LYS A 88 15.33 6.06 -4.27
C LYS A 88 14.81 5.31 -5.48
N VAL A 89 14.33 4.09 -5.29
CA VAL A 89 13.73 3.24 -6.32
C VAL A 89 12.32 2.90 -5.90
N LYS A 90 11.41 2.95 -6.85
CA LYS A 90 10.00 2.60 -6.66
C LYS A 90 9.60 1.48 -7.62
N MET A 91 8.71 0.61 -7.15
CA MET A 91 7.93 -0.28 -7.99
C MET A 91 6.47 0.15 -7.87
N LEU A 92 5.86 0.48 -8.98
CA LEU A 92 4.48 0.96 -9.00
C LEU A 92 3.64 0.17 -10.00
N GLY A 93 2.41 -0.15 -9.60
CA GLY A 93 1.39 -0.74 -10.43
C GLY A 93 0.52 0.34 -11.07
N ILE A 94 0.37 0.30 -12.39
CA ILE A 94 -0.52 1.18 -13.14
C ILE A 94 -1.51 0.34 -13.93
N GLN A 95 -2.81 0.57 -13.71
CA GLN A 95 -3.84 -0.04 -14.55
C GLN A 95 -3.94 0.71 -15.87
N LEU A 96 -3.88 -0.06 -16.96
CA LEU A 96 -3.98 0.46 -18.32
C LEU A 96 -5.44 0.52 -18.76
N ASP A 97 -5.98 1.72 -18.89
CA ASP A 97 -7.31 1.94 -19.44
C ASP A 97 -7.29 1.95 -21.00
N PRO A 98 -8.45 1.95 -21.66
CA PRO A 98 -8.52 1.95 -23.13
C PRO A 98 -7.83 3.15 -23.80
N SER A 99 -7.64 4.26 -23.08
CA SER A 99 -6.99 5.48 -23.61
C SER A 99 -5.46 5.44 -23.48
N SER A 100 -4.90 4.42 -22.82
CA SER A 100 -3.45 4.33 -22.59
C SER A 100 -2.68 4.19 -23.92
N PRO A 101 -1.65 5.03 -24.15
CA PRO A 101 -0.79 4.95 -25.33
C PRO A 101 0.00 3.64 -25.46
N LEU A 102 0.05 2.85 -24.38
CA LEU A 102 0.75 1.56 -24.37
C LEU A 102 -0.04 0.45 -25.05
N ILE A 103 -1.36 0.55 -25.11
CA ILE A 103 -2.23 -0.53 -25.59
C ILE A 103 -1.86 -0.95 -27.02
N GLY A 104 -1.71 -2.28 -27.21
CA GLY A 104 -1.38 -2.91 -28.49
C GLY A 104 0.11 -2.86 -28.87
N ARG A 105 0.92 -2.03 -28.18
CA ARG A 105 2.38 -1.97 -28.38
C ARG A 105 3.06 -3.08 -27.60
N ASN A 106 4.22 -3.54 -28.05
CA ASN A 106 5.02 -4.50 -27.31
C ASN A 106 6.04 -3.79 -26.40
N VAL A 107 6.58 -4.52 -25.42
CA VAL A 107 7.52 -4.00 -24.42
C VAL A 107 8.76 -3.41 -25.10
N ALA A 108 9.36 -4.12 -26.07
CA ALA A 108 10.56 -3.65 -26.77
C ALA A 108 10.33 -2.31 -27.48
N ASN A 109 9.17 -2.14 -28.14
CA ASN A 109 8.86 -0.88 -28.82
C ASN A 109 8.73 0.29 -27.84
N ILE A 110 8.19 0.05 -26.65
CA ILE A 110 8.08 1.09 -25.63
C ILE A 110 9.45 1.45 -25.06
N GLU A 111 10.29 0.47 -24.73
CA GLU A 111 11.66 0.70 -24.26
C GLU A 111 12.50 1.46 -25.31
N GLN A 112 12.40 1.09 -26.58
CA GLN A 112 13.09 1.78 -27.69
C GLN A 112 12.59 3.20 -27.95
N SER A 113 11.28 3.43 -27.80
CA SER A 113 10.68 4.77 -28.02
C SER A 113 10.98 5.73 -26.85
N ASN A 114 11.35 5.23 -25.69
CA ASN A 114 11.55 6.01 -24.47
C ASN A 114 12.92 5.73 -23.82
N PRO A 115 14.05 5.85 -24.55
CA PRO A 115 15.36 5.45 -24.06
C PRO A 115 15.87 6.34 -22.92
N TYR A 116 15.29 7.53 -22.76
CA TYR A 116 15.69 8.50 -21.73
C TYR A 116 14.91 8.37 -20.41
N ILE A 117 13.86 7.54 -20.41
CA ILE A 117 13.09 7.27 -19.19
C ILE A 117 13.63 5.98 -18.57
N PRO A 118 14.39 6.08 -17.46
CA PRO A 118 14.92 4.88 -16.81
C PRO A 118 13.80 4.10 -16.15
N HIS A 119 13.41 2.98 -16.73
CA HIS A 119 12.39 2.10 -16.20
C HIS A 119 12.60 0.66 -16.62
N LYS A 120 12.02 -0.25 -15.86
CA LYS A 120 11.87 -1.66 -16.22
C LYS A 120 10.45 -2.12 -15.96
N LEU A 121 9.79 -2.65 -16.98
CA LEU A 121 8.57 -3.40 -16.78
C LEU A 121 8.93 -4.75 -16.16
N ALA A 122 8.59 -4.94 -14.89
CA ALA A 122 8.95 -6.14 -14.15
C ALA A 122 7.87 -7.22 -14.27
N VAL A 123 6.59 -6.82 -14.20
CA VAL A 123 5.46 -7.73 -14.10
C VAL A 123 4.25 -7.16 -14.84
N ILE A 124 3.44 -8.04 -15.41
CA ILE A 124 2.06 -7.75 -15.84
C ILE A 124 1.11 -8.68 -15.08
N ASN A 125 0.10 -8.08 -14.45
CA ASN A 125 -1.08 -8.82 -14.01
C ASN A 125 -2.20 -8.60 -15.02
N ARG A 126 -2.68 -9.69 -15.61
CA ARG A 126 -3.73 -9.71 -16.65
C ARG A 126 -4.88 -10.59 -16.21
N GLY A 127 -5.89 -9.98 -15.62
CA GLY A 127 -7.01 -10.72 -15.00
C GLY A 127 -6.54 -11.52 -13.80
N ASP A 128 -6.55 -12.85 -13.92
CA ASP A 128 -6.11 -13.75 -12.85
C ASP A 128 -4.68 -14.28 -13.04
N ILE A 129 -3.98 -13.84 -14.09
CA ILE A 129 -2.65 -14.34 -14.45
C ILE A 129 -1.62 -13.26 -14.21
N THR A 130 -0.61 -13.60 -13.42
CA THR A 130 0.57 -12.77 -13.22
C THR A 130 1.78 -13.41 -13.90
N PHE A 131 2.53 -12.62 -14.67
CA PHE A 131 3.69 -13.14 -15.39
C PHE A 131 4.76 -12.05 -15.61
N ILE A 132 6.01 -12.50 -15.79
CA ILE A 132 7.13 -11.66 -16.20
C ILE A 132 7.03 -11.47 -17.72
N PRO A 133 6.94 -10.21 -18.21
CA PRO A 133 6.76 -9.95 -19.62
C PRO A 133 8.04 -10.16 -20.43
N HIS A 134 7.91 -10.72 -21.64
CA HIS A 134 8.96 -10.77 -22.65
C HIS A 134 8.94 -9.53 -23.53
N LYS A 135 10.00 -9.31 -24.32
CA LYS A 135 10.13 -8.18 -25.26
C LYS A 135 8.95 -8.05 -26.23
N ASP A 136 8.39 -9.17 -26.66
CA ASP A 136 7.27 -9.24 -27.61
C ASP A 136 5.89 -9.18 -26.94
N THR A 137 5.84 -9.16 -25.62
CA THR A 137 4.58 -9.06 -24.89
C THR A 137 3.89 -7.75 -25.20
N LYS A 138 2.62 -7.83 -25.65
CA LYS A 138 1.79 -6.66 -25.92
C LYS A 138 0.99 -6.26 -24.70
N TYR A 139 0.94 -4.96 -24.42
CA TYR A 139 0.06 -4.39 -23.40
C TYR A 139 -1.40 -4.49 -23.87
N LYS A 140 -2.29 -4.84 -22.95
CA LYS A 140 -3.74 -4.94 -23.17
C LYS A 140 -4.50 -4.04 -22.21
N VAL A 141 -5.73 -3.73 -22.59
CA VAL A 141 -6.67 -3.01 -21.72
C VAL A 141 -6.90 -3.80 -20.45
N ASN A 142 -6.97 -3.11 -19.31
CA ASN A 142 -7.08 -3.65 -17.97
C ASN A 142 -5.87 -4.43 -17.46
N ASP A 143 -4.74 -4.46 -18.19
CA ASP A 143 -3.48 -4.92 -17.59
C ASP A 143 -3.10 -4.00 -16.43
N ILE A 144 -2.59 -4.59 -15.37
CA ILE A 144 -1.84 -3.86 -14.35
C ILE A 144 -0.36 -4.06 -14.65
N ALA A 145 0.29 -2.99 -15.08
CA ALA A 145 1.70 -3.00 -15.44
C ALA A 145 2.54 -2.51 -14.25
N TYR A 146 3.44 -3.34 -13.77
CA TYR A 146 4.34 -3.03 -12.64
C TYR A 146 5.70 -2.58 -13.16
N PHE A 147 5.97 -1.29 -13.00
CA PHE A 147 7.22 -0.66 -13.41
C PHE A 147 8.15 -0.47 -12.21
N VAL A 148 9.42 -0.83 -12.39
CA VAL A 148 10.51 -0.47 -11.46
C VAL A 148 11.29 0.70 -12.06
N LEU A 149 11.45 1.76 -11.28
CA LEU A 149 12.04 3.01 -11.74
C LEU A 149 12.68 3.81 -10.59
N PRO A 150 13.63 4.70 -10.87
CA PRO A 150 14.06 5.68 -9.90
C PRO A 150 12.93 6.70 -9.64
N THR A 151 12.84 7.19 -8.41
CA THR A 151 11.79 8.14 -7.99
C THR A 151 11.69 9.37 -8.91
N THR A 152 12.80 9.77 -9.53
CA THR A 152 12.85 10.91 -10.48
C THR A 152 12.10 10.68 -11.79
N ALA A 153 11.83 9.43 -12.19
CA ALA A 153 11.16 9.08 -13.44
C ALA A 153 9.65 8.78 -13.27
N LEU A 154 9.07 9.07 -12.11
CA LEU A 154 7.71 8.70 -11.78
C LEU A 154 6.67 9.36 -12.71
N ASN A 155 6.75 10.69 -12.86
CA ASN A 155 5.80 11.45 -13.66
C ASN A 155 5.87 11.06 -15.15
N GLU A 156 7.08 10.76 -15.65
CA GLU A 156 7.30 10.33 -17.02
C GLU A 156 6.67 8.97 -17.27
N ILE A 157 6.77 8.04 -16.32
CA ILE A 157 6.14 6.72 -16.45
C ILE A 157 4.63 6.81 -16.37
N GLN A 158 4.08 7.61 -15.46
CA GLN A 158 2.64 7.86 -15.41
C GLN A 158 2.14 8.45 -16.73
N SER A 159 2.83 9.45 -17.26
CA SER A 159 2.48 10.06 -18.56
C SER A 159 2.61 9.08 -19.72
N MET A 160 3.66 8.25 -19.74
CA MET A 160 3.85 7.19 -20.72
C MET A 160 2.70 6.17 -20.71
N ALA A 161 2.18 5.86 -19.52
CA ALA A 161 1.02 4.98 -19.36
C ALA A 161 -0.33 5.67 -19.65
N GLY A 162 -0.31 6.96 -20.01
CA GLY A 162 -1.53 7.76 -20.30
C GLY A 162 -2.22 8.31 -19.07
N LYS A 163 -1.54 8.30 -17.92
CA LYS A 163 -2.07 8.91 -16.69
C LYS A 163 -1.61 10.36 -16.61
N SER A 164 -2.56 11.28 -16.44
CA SER A 164 -2.24 12.68 -16.20
C SER A 164 -1.85 12.84 -14.73
N PRO A 165 -0.63 13.29 -14.42
CA PRO A 165 -0.26 13.61 -13.05
C PRO A 165 -1.21 14.69 -12.50
N PHE A 166 -1.83 14.43 -11.37
CA PHE A 166 -2.60 15.45 -10.66
C PHE A 166 -2.17 15.49 -9.19
N LYS A 167 -2.35 16.64 -8.58
CA LYS A 167 -2.05 16.78 -7.15
C LYS A 167 -3.36 16.71 -6.39
N VAL A 168 -3.42 15.84 -5.41
CA VAL A 168 -4.51 15.80 -4.46
C VAL A 168 -4.47 17.07 -3.61
N LYS A 169 -5.61 17.71 -3.44
CA LYS A 169 -5.81 18.85 -2.55
C LYS A 169 -7.01 18.64 -1.64
N ASN A 170 -8.11 18.15 -2.20
CA ASN A 170 -9.37 17.96 -1.51
C ASN A 170 -9.58 16.46 -1.25
N ILE A 171 -9.62 16.06 0.02
CA ILE A 171 -9.81 14.69 0.45
C ILE A 171 -11.13 14.57 1.19
N MET A 172 -11.95 13.58 0.81
CA MET A 172 -13.13 13.21 1.56
C MET A 172 -12.97 11.80 2.12
N ILE A 173 -13.11 11.65 3.43
CA ILE A 173 -12.97 10.38 4.15
C ILE A 173 -14.36 9.95 4.64
N MET A 174 -14.83 8.77 4.27
CA MET A 174 -16.05 8.18 4.81
C MET A 174 -15.74 7.22 5.94
N GLY A 175 -16.23 7.54 7.13
CA GLY A 175 -16.05 6.76 8.36
C GLY A 175 -14.99 7.33 9.29
N ALA A 176 -15.44 7.80 10.47
CA ALA A 176 -14.57 8.32 11.51
C ALA A 176 -14.19 7.24 12.55
N GLY A 177 -13.92 6.02 12.08
CA GLY A 177 -13.32 4.92 12.85
C GLY A 177 -11.88 5.22 13.27
N LYS A 178 -11.14 4.22 13.76
CA LYS A 178 -9.73 4.40 14.13
C LYS A 178 -8.89 4.86 12.94
N LEU A 179 -9.02 4.19 11.80
CA LEU A 179 -8.28 4.49 10.58
C LEU A 179 -8.65 5.88 10.03
N GLY A 180 -9.95 6.17 9.81
CA GLY A 180 -10.37 7.45 9.24
C GLY A 180 -9.98 8.66 10.10
N ARG A 181 -10.09 8.57 11.43
CA ARG A 181 -9.61 9.65 12.33
C ARG A 181 -8.10 9.83 12.30
N SER A 182 -7.35 8.73 12.19
CA SER A 182 -5.89 8.78 12.13
C SER A 182 -5.44 9.41 10.82
N LEU A 183 -6.08 9.05 9.70
CA LEU A 183 -5.86 9.67 8.40
C LEU A 183 -6.23 11.17 8.41
N ALA A 184 -7.43 11.52 8.90
CA ALA A 184 -7.83 12.92 8.99
C ALA A 184 -6.82 13.75 9.78
N LYS A 185 -6.34 13.22 10.93
CA LYS A 185 -5.36 13.90 11.78
C LYS A 185 -4.00 14.08 11.09
N SER A 186 -3.52 13.10 10.33
CA SER A 186 -2.22 13.20 9.66
C SER A 186 -2.26 14.05 8.40
N LEU A 187 -3.42 14.07 7.70
CA LEU A 187 -3.54 14.74 6.40
C LEU A 187 -4.01 16.20 6.50
N GLN A 188 -4.63 16.61 7.60
CA GLN A 188 -5.29 17.91 7.73
C GLN A 188 -4.37 19.13 7.66
N GLU A 189 -3.06 18.98 7.84
CA GLU A 189 -2.09 20.08 7.74
C GLU A 189 -1.67 20.35 6.29
N ASP A 190 -1.70 19.31 5.43
CA ASP A 190 -1.24 19.39 4.05
C ASP A 190 -2.38 19.42 3.02
N TYR A 191 -3.60 19.00 3.42
CA TYR A 191 -4.75 18.83 2.54
C TYR A 191 -6.03 19.42 3.13
N ASN A 192 -6.98 19.76 2.28
CA ASN A 192 -8.34 20.11 2.68
C ASN A 192 -9.10 18.81 2.97
N VAL A 193 -9.25 18.46 4.23
CA VAL A 193 -9.85 17.20 4.66
C VAL A 193 -11.28 17.39 5.13
N ARG A 194 -12.20 16.61 4.57
CA ARG A 194 -13.57 16.43 5.05
C ARG A 194 -13.76 14.99 5.50
N ILE A 195 -14.45 14.77 6.62
CA ILE A 195 -14.74 13.41 7.12
C ILE A 195 -16.22 13.25 7.41
N ILE A 196 -16.82 12.20 6.86
CA ILE A 196 -18.24 11.87 7.02
C ILE A 196 -18.38 10.80 8.12
N GLU A 197 -19.25 11.06 9.07
CA GLU A 197 -19.61 10.10 10.14
C GLU A 197 -21.11 10.13 10.38
N HIS A 198 -21.78 8.97 10.25
CA HIS A 198 -23.21 8.83 10.40
C HIS A 198 -23.70 8.87 11.85
N ASN A 199 -22.82 8.60 12.80
CA ASN A 199 -23.16 8.68 14.21
C ASN A 199 -22.97 10.09 14.73
N HIS A 200 -24.08 10.79 14.98
CA HIS A 200 -24.11 12.18 15.44
C HIS A 200 -23.25 12.45 16.67
N THR A 201 -23.35 11.59 17.70
CA THR A 201 -22.59 11.76 18.94
C THR A 201 -21.09 11.64 18.68
N LYS A 202 -20.70 10.70 17.84
CA LYS A 202 -19.32 10.47 17.44
C LYS A 202 -18.79 11.62 16.58
N ALA A 203 -19.56 12.08 15.59
CA ALA A 203 -19.22 13.24 14.77
C ALA A 203 -18.93 14.49 15.61
N LYS A 204 -19.81 14.84 16.54
CA LYS A 204 -19.60 15.96 17.50
C LYS A 204 -18.33 15.82 18.35
N LYS A 205 -18.06 14.59 18.86
CA LYS A 205 -16.87 14.31 19.67
C LYS A 205 -15.59 14.46 18.86
N ILE A 206 -15.61 14.05 17.61
CA ILE A 206 -14.45 14.08 16.70
C ILE A 206 -14.19 15.49 16.22
N GLY A 207 -15.22 16.27 15.88
CA GLY A 207 -15.10 17.67 15.49
C GLY A 207 -14.41 18.56 16.53
N LYS A 208 -14.47 18.17 17.81
CA LYS A 208 -13.72 18.86 18.87
C LYS A 208 -12.23 18.50 18.94
N LYS A 209 -11.81 17.43 18.26
CA LYS A 209 -10.44 16.89 18.31
C LYS A 209 -9.62 17.14 17.05
N LEU A 210 -10.27 17.40 15.95
CA LEU A 210 -9.65 17.71 14.66
C LEU A 210 -9.73 19.23 14.42
N SER A 211 -8.58 19.87 14.30
CA SER A 211 -8.50 21.34 14.21
C SER A 211 -8.77 21.87 12.81
N ASN A 212 -8.27 21.15 11.77
CA ASN A 212 -8.31 21.60 10.37
C ASN A 212 -9.11 20.64 9.46
N THR A 213 -9.97 19.79 10.06
CA THR A 213 -10.81 18.84 9.32
C THR A 213 -12.28 19.22 9.49
N LEU A 214 -13.03 19.35 8.40
CA LEU A 214 -14.48 19.52 8.44
C LEU A 214 -15.14 18.15 8.72
N VAL A 215 -15.85 18.06 9.84
CA VAL A 215 -16.59 16.83 10.20
C VAL A 215 -18.03 16.98 9.79
N LEU A 216 -18.50 16.10 8.91
CA LEU A 216 -19.84 16.08 8.35
C LEU A 216 -20.65 14.96 9.02
N ASP A 217 -21.78 15.34 9.60
CA ASP A 217 -22.71 14.42 10.31
C ASP A 217 -23.77 13.98 9.32
N ALA A 218 -23.49 12.89 8.60
CA ALA A 218 -24.35 12.38 7.53
C ALA A 218 -24.10 10.92 7.19
N ASP A 219 -24.99 10.32 6.40
CA ASP A 219 -24.77 9.05 5.76
C ASP A 219 -23.93 9.23 4.48
N GLY A 220 -22.79 8.57 4.40
CA GLY A 220 -21.91 8.61 3.22
C GLY A 220 -22.44 7.87 1.99
N LEU A 221 -23.62 7.26 2.06
CA LEU A 221 -24.35 6.68 0.93
C LEU A 221 -25.51 7.58 0.45
N ASP A 222 -25.80 8.68 1.16
CA ASP A 222 -26.85 9.62 0.76
C ASP A 222 -26.35 10.45 -0.43
N VAL A 223 -26.96 10.22 -1.58
CA VAL A 223 -26.62 10.86 -2.86
C VAL A 223 -26.86 12.36 -2.84
N ASP A 224 -28.00 12.79 -2.27
CA ASP A 224 -28.37 14.21 -2.21
C ASP A 224 -27.38 14.96 -1.32
N PHE A 225 -26.99 14.35 -0.20
CA PHE A 225 -25.95 14.88 0.66
C PHE A 225 -24.59 14.97 -0.06
N LEU A 226 -24.11 13.90 -0.70
CA LEU A 226 -22.83 13.89 -1.42
C LEU A 226 -22.80 14.97 -2.52
N THR A 227 -23.90 15.13 -3.25
CA THR A 227 -24.03 16.15 -4.30
C THR A 227 -24.04 17.56 -3.69
N SER A 228 -24.75 17.79 -2.58
CA SER A 228 -24.75 19.08 -1.89
C SER A 228 -23.38 19.50 -1.35
N GLU A 229 -22.54 18.52 -1.04
CA GLU A 229 -21.15 18.70 -0.61
C GLU A 229 -20.14 18.73 -1.77
N ASN A 230 -20.61 18.82 -3.02
CA ASN A 230 -19.79 18.86 -4.25
C ASN A 230 -18.77 17.71 -4.28
N ILE A 231 -19.26 16.46 -4.21
CA ILE A 231 -18.39 15.26 -4.20
C ILE A 231 -17.48 15.19 -5.44
N GLU A 232 -17.93 15.72 -6.57
CA GLU A 232 -17.18 15.79 -7.83
C GLU A 232 -15.90 16.66 -7.75
N GLU A 233 -15.83 17.58 -6.78
CA GLU A 233 -14.65 18.42 -6.54
C GLU A 233 -13.61 17.73 -5.66
N ALA A 234 -13.95 16.57 -5.09
CA ALA A 234 -12.98 15.79 -4.32
C ALA A 234 -11.94 15.15 -5.25
N ASP A 235 -10.66 15.43 -4.98
CA ASP A 235 -9.57 14.79 -5.73
C ASP A 235 -9.38 13.34 -5.29
N CYS A 236 -9.58 13.05 -3.99
CA CYS A 236 -9.46 11.72 -3.41
C CYS A 236 -10.62 11.44 -2.45
N PHE A 237 -11.22 10.26 -2.59
CA PHE A 237 -12.19 9.72 -1.65
C PHE A 237 -11.66 8.45 -0.99
N ILE A 238 -11.79 8.37 0.33
CA ILE A 238 -11.31 7.22 1.12
C ILE A 238 -12.48 6.60 1.85
N ALA A 239 -12.87 5.38 1.47
CA ALA A 239 -13.90 4.61 2.17
C ALA A 239 -13.25 3.79 3.30
N ALA A 240 -13.44 4.20 4.56
CA ALA A 240 -12.76 3.64 5.73
C ALA A 240 -13.69 3.37 6.91
N THR A 241 -14.94 2.96 6.65
CA THR A 241 -15.86 2.50 7.69
C THR A 241 -15.52 1.06 8.12
N GLU A 242 -16.20 0.57 9.14
CA GLU A 242 -16.06 -0.83 9.59
C GLU A 242 -16.86 -1.81 8.73
N ASN A 243 -17.76 -1.31 7.87
CA ASN A 243 -18.60 -2.14 6.99
C ASN A 243 -17.99 -2.13 5.56
N GLU A 244 -17.48 -3.28 5.13
CA GLU A 244 -16.84 -3.44 3.83
C GLU A 244 -17.82 -3.25 2.66
N GLN A 245 -19.06 -3.72 2.79
CA GLN A 245 -20.09 -3.58 1.76
C GLN A 245 -20.45 -2.10 1.56
N THR A 246 -20.59 -1.36 2.66
CA THR A 246 -20.79 0.09 2.63
C THR A 246 -19.61 0.80 1.96
N ASN A 247 -18.38 0.39 2.29
CA ASN A 247 -17.18 0.96 1.67
C ASN A 247 -17.14 0.70 0.16
N ILE A 248 -17.44 -0.52 -0.28
CA ILE A 248 -17.49 -0.88 -1.71
C ILE A 248 -18.56 -0.06 -2.43
N LEU A 249 -19.78 0.00 -1.89
CA LEU A 249 -20.88 0.72 -2.51
C LEU A 249 -20.60 2.21 -2.61
N ALA A 250 -20.11 2.83 -1.55
CA ALA A 250 -19.72 4.25 -1.55
C ALA A 250 -18.62 4.52 -2.57
N SER A 251 -17.61 3.66 -2.65
CA SER A 251 -16.53 3.79 -3.60
C SER A 251 -17.00 3.77 -5.06
N LEU A 252 -17.93 2.88 -5.39
CA LEU A 252 -18.55 2.83 -6.72
C LEU A 252 -19.39 4.08 -7.00
N LEU A 253 -20.16 4.53 -6.02
CA LEU A 253 -21.00 5.70 -6.13
C LEU A 253 -20.15 6.95 -6.43
N VAL A 254 -19.14 7.24 -5.63
CA VAL A 254 -18.31 8.43 -5.82
C VAL A 254 -17.46 8.36 -7.08
N LYS A 255 -17.06 7.15 -7.53
CA LYS A 255 -16.41 6.95 -8.81
C LYS A 255 -17.32 7.32 -9.98
N HIS A 256 -18.61 7.01 -9.90
CA HIS A 256 -19.62 7.41 -10.86
C HIS A 256 -19.74 8.95 -10.94
N TYR A 257 -19.60 9.65 -9.82
CA TYR A 257 -19.58 11.12 -9.76
C TYR A 257 -18.26 11.76 -10.19
N GLY A 258 -17.29 10.98 -10.67
CA GLY A 258 -16.07 11.49 -11.29
C GLY A 258 -14.94 11.83 -10.33
N VAL A 259 -14.97 11.34 -9.08
CA VAL A 259 -13.84 11.46 -8.16
C VAL A 259 -12.60 10.82 -8.79
N LYS A 260 -11.50 11.58 -8.82
CA LYS A 260 -10.29 11.20 -9.58
C LYS A 260 -9.60 9.98 -9.01
N GLN A 261 -9.50 9.89 -7.67
CA GLN A 261 -8.90 8.77 -6.96
C GLN A 261 -9.83 8.25 -5.87
N VAL A 262 -10.11 6.96 -5.89
CA VAL A 262 -10.92 6.29 -4.88
C VAL A 262 -10.08 5.21 -4.21
N ILE A 263 -9.86 5.34 -2.90
CA ILE A 263 -9.14 4.37 -2.07
C ILE A 263 -10.15 3.65 -1.19
N LEU A 264 -10.25 2.35 -1.37
CA LEU A 264 -11.15 1.48 -0.65
C LEU A 264 -10.42 0.70 0.44
N HIS A 265 -10.83 0.86 1.69
CA HIS A 265 -10.37 0.00 2.77
C HIS A 265 -11.29 -1.21 2.94
N ILE A 266 -10.70 -2.41 2.90
CA ILE A 266 -11.38 -3.68 3.20
C ILE A 266 -10.55 -4.51 4.19
N THR A 267 -11.19 -5.51 4.80
CA THR A 267 -10.53 -6.45 5.73
C THR A 267 -10.38 -7.83 5.10
N THR A 268 -11.34 -8.20 4.25
CA THR A 268 -11.45 -9.52 3.63
C THR A 268 -10.82 -9.51 2.25
N THR A 269 -9.83 -10.36 2.05
CA THR A 269 -9.08 -10.43 0.77
C THR A 269 -9.88 -10.96 -0.41
N ASN A 270 -10.99 -11.69 -0.13
CA ASN A 270 -11.83 -12.28 -1.18
C ASN A 270 -12.45 -11.26 -2.16
N TYR A 271 -12.63 -10.01 -1.72
CA TYR A 271 -13.21 -8.96 -2.56
C TYR A 271 -12.19 -8.23 -3.44
N PHE A 272 -10.88 -8.36 -3.17
CA PHE A 272 -9.83 -7.60 -3.87
C PHE A 272 -9.95 -7.68 -5.39
N ARG A 273 -9.95 -8.90 -5.94
CA ARG A 273 -10.01 -9.11 -7.38
C ARG A 273 -11.29 -8.54 -8.01
N ALA A 274 -12.43 -8.74 -7.34
CA ALA A 274 -13.71 -8.25 -7.84
C ALA A 274 -13.75 -6.72 -7.85
N VAL A 275 -13.31 -6.08 -6.78
CA VAL A 275 -13.34 -4.63 -6.60
C VAL A 275 -12.44 -3.93 -7.62
N ARG A 276 -11.24 -4.45 -7.89
CA ARG A 276 -10.36 -3.90 -8.92
C ARG A 276 -10.94 -4.00 -10.33
N ARG A 277 -11.64 -5.09 -10.66
CA ARG A 277 -12.30 -5.26 -11.97
C ARG A 277 -13.40 -4.24 -12.22
N ILE A 278 -14.03 -3.70 -11.20
CA ILE A 278 -15.09 -2.69 -11.32
C ILE A 278 -14.58 -1.26 -11.29
N GLY A 279 -13.25 -1.06 -11.34
CA GLY A 279 -12.63 0.26 -11.59
C GLY A 279 -12.32 1.10 -10.36
N ILE A 280 -12.20 0.49 -9.17
CA ILE A 280 -11.67 1.18 -7.99
C ILE A 280 -10.15 1.36 -8.13
N ASP A 281 -9.67 2.57 -7.88
CA ASP A 281 -8.28 2.95 -8.18
C ASP A 281 -7.27 2.29 -7.24
N ALA A 282 -7.59 2.18 -5.94
CA ALA A 282 -6.73 1.49 -4.98
C ALA A 282 -7.54 0.78 -3.90
N VAL A 283 -7.04 -0.37 -3.48
CA VAL A 283 -7.64 -1.17 -2.40
C VAL A 283 -6.58 -1.44 -1.34
N VAL A 284 -6.87 -1.12 -0.10
CA VAL A 284 -5.95 -1.29 1.03
C VAL A 284 -6.57 -2.21 2.09
N SER A 285 -5.80 -3.18 2.56
CA SER A 285 -6.21 -4.06 3.66
C SER A 285 -5.26 -3.94 4.84
N LYS A 286 -5.80 -3.55 5.99
CA LYS A 286 -5.01 -3.48 7.22
C LYS A 286 -4.33 -4.80 7.61
N ASN A 287 -4.91 -5.93 7.24
CA ASN A 287 -4.32 -7.23 7.53
C ASN A 287 -3.09 -7.48 6.66
N ILE A 288 -3.16 -7.14 5.38
CA ILE A 288 -2.04 -7.33 4.44
C ILE A 288 -0.96 -6.28 4.68
N SER A 289 -1.33 -5.02 4.89
CA SER A 289 -0.36 -3.99 5.31
C SER A 289 0.44 -4.43 6.54
N ALA A 290 -0.24 -5.06 7.54
CA ALA A 290 0.43 -5.61 8.72
C ALA A 290 1.33 -6.82 8.39
N VAL A 291 0.89 -7.71 7.50
CA VAL A 291 1.73 -8.85 7.03
C VAL A 291 2.99 -8.34 6.36
N ASN A 292 2.87 -7.33 5.48
CA ASN A 292 4.01 -6.73 4.80
C ASN A 292 4.99 -6.08 5.80
N GLU A 293 4.48 -5.42 6.84
CA GLU A 293 5.30 -4.86 7.91
C GLU A 293 6.03 -5.96 8.70
N VAL A 294 5.35 -7.05 9.07
CA VAL A 294 5.98 -8.22 9.73
C VAL A 294 7.06 -8.84 8.85
N LEU A 295 6.78 -9.06 7.58
CA LEU A 295 7.75 -9.63 6.63
C LEU A 295 8.97 -8.73 6.49
N LYS A 296 8.78 -7.41 6.42
CA LYS A 296 9.87 -6.43 6.39
C LYS A 296 10.75 -6.51 7.64
N LEU A 297 10.16 -6.65 8.83
CA LEU A 297 10.87 -6.77 10.10
C LEU A 297 11.69 -8.07 10.18
N ILE A 298 11.09 -9.23 9.85
CA ILE A 298 11.78 -10.52 9.89
C ILE A 298 13.02 -10.52 8.98
N ARG A 299 12.92 -9.86 7.84
CA ARG A 299 13.97 -9.86 6.83
C ARG A 299 15.05 -8.81 7.08
N SER A 300 14.71 -7.68 7.67
CA SER A 300 15.72 -6.68 8.07
C SER A 300 16.71 -7.22 9.11
N ASP A 301 16.27 -8.15 9.95
CA ASP A 301 17.13 -8.78 10.98
C ASP A 301 18.08 -9.86 10.42
N GLN A 302 17.75 -10.46 9.27
CA GLN A 302 18.56 -11.57 8.71
C GLN A 302 19.71 -11.11 7.79
N GLN A 303 20.02 -9.81 7.73
CA GLN A 303 20.97 -9.18 6.77
C GLN A 303 20.62 -9.46 5.30
N ASP A 304 19.60 -10.23 5.02
CA ASP A 304 19.19 -10.65 3.70
C ASP A 304 17.69 -10.33 3.51
N LEU A 305 17.41 -9.40 2.60
CA LEU A 305 16.22 -9.40 1.78
C LEU A 305 14.96 -8.74 2.35
N PRO A 306 14.77 -7.41 2.21
CA PRO A 306 13.42 -6.89 2.22
C PRO A 306 12.65 -7.49 1.02
N VAL A 307 11.68 -8.35 1.30
CA VAL A 307 10.73 -8.86 0.30
C VAL A 307 9.41 -8.15 0.52
N THR A 308 8.86 -7.62 -0.54
CA THR A 308 7.52 -7.06 -0.57
C THR A 308 6.60 -8.03 -1.30
N ARG A 309 5.51 -8.42 -0.65
CA ARG A 309 4.45 -9.18 -1.26
C ARG A 309 3.36 -8.24 -1.73
N PHE A 310 2.95 -8.39 -2.98
CA PHE A 310 1.80 -7.68 -3.53
C PHE A 310 0.54 -8.51 -3.32
N GLU A 311 -0.58 -7.84 -3.02
CA GLU A 311 -1.82 -8.52 -2.60
C GLU A 311 -2.46 -9.37 -3.69
N ASP A 312 -2.32 -8.95 -4.95
CA ASP A 312 -3.03 -9.55 -6.09
C ASP A 312 -2.14 -10.24 -7.10
N ILE A 313 -0.84 -10.26 -6.86
CA ILE A 313 0.10 -10.89 -7.76
C ILE A 313 0.93 -11.93 -7.01
N ASP A 314 1.04 -13.13 -7.58
CA ASP A 314 1.86 -14.21 -7.04
C ASP A 314 3.35 -13.97 -7.32
N ILE A 315 3.82 -12.75 -7.01
CA ILE A 315 5.22 -12.36 -7.18
C ILE A 315 5.70 -11.63 -5.93
N ASP A 316 6.89 -11.99 -5.51
CA ASP A 316 7.63 -11.31 -4.46
C ASP A 316 8.71 -10.40 -5.07
N ALA A 317 8.79 -9.16 -4.63
CA ALA A 317 9.90 -8.28 -4.97
C ALA A 317 10.94 -8.32 -3.84
N ILE A 318 12.20 -8.61 -4.20
CA ILE A 318 13.28 -8.83 -3.25
C ILE A 318 14.41 -7.84 -3.49
N GLU A 319 14.84 -7.12 -2.46
CA GLU A 319 16.05 -6.30 -2.49
C GLU A 319 17.22 -7.11 -1.90
N LEU A 320 18.26 -7.33 -2.72
CA LEU A 320 19.45 -8.10 -2.36
C LEU A 320 20.69 -7.23 -2.24
N THR A 321 21.42 -7.34 -1.13
CA THR A 321 22.79 -6.83 -1.07
C THR A 321 23.75 -7.97 -1.42
N VAL A 322 24.45 -7.80 -2.54
CA VAL A 322 25.39 -8.82 -3.02
C VAL A 322 26.72 -8.68 -2.26
N SER A 323 27.15 -9.75 -1.55
CA SER A 323 28.44 -9.77 -0.87
C SER A 323 29.60 -9.79 -1.88
N THR A 324 30.76 -9.26 -1.50
CA THR A 324 31.98 -9.24 -2.34
C THR A 324 32.47 -10.65 -2.71
N ASP A 325 32.11 -11.65 -1.90
CA ASP A 325 32.51 -13.05 -2.11
C ASP A 325 31.54 -13.85 -2.99
N CYS A 326 30.48 -13.19 -3.50
CA CYS A 326 29.51 -13.83 -4.35
C CYS A 326 30.16 -14.35 -5.63
N LYS A 327 30.07 -15.66 -5.84
CA LYS A 327 30.64 -16.33 -7.04
C LYS A 327 30.09 -15.80 -8.37
N TYR A 328 28.90 -15.24 -8.37
CA TYR A 328 28.27 -14.66 -9.55
C TYR A 328 28.88 -13.32 -9.95
N LEU A 329 29.60 -12.61 -9.06
CA LEU A 329 30.32 -11.38 -9.41
C LEU A 329 31.59 -11.65 -10.27
N ARG A 330 32.06 -12.90 -10.28
CA ARG A 330 33.28 -13.31 -11.01
C ARG A 330 33.04 -13.67 -12.48
N LYS A 331 31.78 -13.79 -12.90
CA LYS A 331 31.39 -14.10 -14.28
C LYS A 331 30.51 -12.99 -14.85
N ARG A 332 30.67 -12.70 -16.15
CA ARG A 332 29.71 -11.86 -16.86
C ARG A 332 28.48 -12.70 -17.21
N TYR A 333 27.37 -12.39 -16.60
CA TYR A 333 26.07 -12.95 -16.96
C TYR A 333 25.32 -11.96 -17.84
N THR A 334 24.70 -12.46 -18.91
CA THR A 334 23.70 -11.67 -19.66
C THR A 334 22.34 -11.88 -19.01
N LEU A 335 21.45 -10.89 -19.11
CA LEU A 335 20.08 -11.00 -18.57
C LEU A 335 19.29 -12.16 -19.22
N GLU A 336 19.69 -12.57 -20.43
CA GLU A 336 19.12 -13.70 -21.17
C GLU A 336 19.46 -15.08 -20.56
N GLN A 337 20.45 -15.14 -19.68
CA GLN A 337 20.83 -16.35 -18.94
C GLN A 337 20.08 -16.54 -17.61
N LEU A 338 19.23 -15.58 -17.26
CA LEU A 338 18.38 -15.68 -16.10
C LEU A 338 17.14 -16.53 -16.41
N SER A 339 16.66 -17.26 -15.40
CA SER A 339 15.42 -18.02 -15.50
C SER A 339 14.23 -17.11 -15.83
N GLU A 340 13.24 -17.65 -16.53
CA GLU A 340 11.95 -16.98 -16.77
C GLU A 340 11.14 -16.72 -15.47
N GLU A 341 11.57 -17.35 -14.36
CA GLU A 341 10.91 -17.23 -13.06
C GLU A 341 11.28 -15.94 -12.30
N TYR A 342 12.33 -15.20 -12.72
CA TYR A 342 12.72 -13.95 -12.05
C TYR A 342 13.19 -12.86 -13.01
N CYS A 343 12.92 -11.63 -12.61
CA CYS A 343 13.30 -10.42 -13.33
C CYS A 343 14.17 -9.53 -12.44
N ILE A 344 15.29 -9.04 -12.95
CA ILE A 344 16.06 -7.99 -12.28
C ILE A 344 15.43 -6.65 -12.60
N GLY A 345 14.80 -6.03 -11.59
CA GLY A 345 14.18 -4.72 -11.73
C GLY A 345 15.21 -3.58 -11.78
N PHE A 346 16.24 -3.63 -10.91
CA PHE A 346 17.30 -2.62 -10.87
C PHE A 346 18.59 -3.17 -10.25
N ILE A 347 19.70 -2.50 -10.53
CA ILE A 347 20.99 -2.76 -9.90
C ILE A 347 21.57 -1.41 -9.47
N THR A 348 21.92 -1.27 -8.18
CA THR A 348 22.66 -0.10 -7.68
C THR A 348 24.12 -0.46 -7.47
N ARG A 349 25.03 0.44 -7.82
CA ARG A 349 26.47 0.34 -7.55
C ARG A 349 26.89 1.59 -6.80
N ASN A 350 27.59 1.41 -5.68
CA ASN A 350 28.16 2.51 -4.89
C ASN A 350 27.15 3.62 -4.62
N ASN A 351 26.21 3.35 -3.74
CA ASN A 351 25.19 4.32 -3.22
C ASN A 351 24.77 5.44 -4.16
#